data_cfb435aa9c6826996967fd9a697adbd5
#
_entry.id   cfb435aa9c6826996967fd9a697adbd5
#
_cell.length_a   1.000
_cell.length_b   1.000
_cell.length_c   1.000
_cell.angle_alpha   90.00
_cell.angle_beta   90.00
_cell.angle_gamma   90.00
#
_symmetry.space_group_name_H-M   'P 1'
#
loop_
_entity.id
_entity.type
_entity.pdbx_description
1 polymer ?
#
loop_
_entity_poly.entity_id
_entity_poly.type
_entity_poly.pdbx_seq_one_letter_code
_entity_poly.pdbx_strand_id
1 'polypeptide(L)'
;RHPHRLDKLGGTCLHRGCIPTKALLHAAEVADSSRESAHFGVNTTLHGIDMVKVNEYRDGVVGRLYKGLQGLVKSRNVTYVEGAGRLVSPNTVEVNGEQYTGTNVVLATGSYARSLPGLDIDGRIMTSDQALNLNYVPKRVIVLGGGVIGVEFASVWRSFGSQVTIIEALPNLVPNEDIACSKALERAYRKRGINL
;
A
#
# COMPACT_ATOMS: atom_id res chain seq x y z
N ARG A 1 -0.25 -6.44 21.92
CA ARG A 1 1.08 -5.98 21.50
C ARG A 1 1.43 -6.75 20.24
N HIS A 2 1.38 -6.12 19.07
CA HIS A 2 1.94 -6.73 17.87
C HIS A 2 3.45 -6.88 18.06
N PRO A 3 4.04 -8.06 17.77
CA PRO A 3 5.48 -8.21 17.85
C PRO A 3 6.10 -7.17 16.91
N HIS A 4 7.01 -6.36 17.41
CA HIS A 4 7.79 -5.42 16.62
C HIS A 4 8.48 -6.23 15.52
N ARG A 5 7.93 -6.17 14.32
CA ARG A 5 8.56 -6.77 13.15
C ARG A 5 9.78 -5.90 12.86
N LEU A 6 10.97 -6.46 13.03
CA LEU A 6 12.19 -5.84 12.56
C LEU A 6 12.07 -5.72 11.03
N ASP A 7 11.73 -4.53 10.57
CA ASP A 7 11.51 -4.30 9.14
C ASP A 7 12.86 -4.13 8.44
N LYS A 8 12.89 -4.58 7.20
CA LYS A 8 14.00 -4.36 6.30
C LYS A 8 14.17 -2.85 6.02
N LEU A 9 15.36 -2.42 5.59
CA LEU A 9 15.57 -1.07 5.07
C LEU A 9 14.47 -0.68 4.07
N GLY A 10 13.96 0.56 4.15
CA GLY A 10 12.92 1.08 3.27
C GLY A 10 11.53 1.15 3.90
N GLY A 11 11.30 0.48 5.01
CA GLY A 11 10.10 0.63 5.84
C GLY A 11 8.79 0.31 5.12
N THR A 12 7.69 0.85 5.64
CA THR A 12 6.32 0.58 5.18
C THR A 12 6.11 0.92 3.70
N CYS A 13 6.55 2.10 3.26
CA CYS A 13 6.31 2.57 1.90
C CYS A 13 6.89 1.62 0.85
N LEU A 14 8.14 1.18 1.02
CA LEU A 14 8.80 0.30 0.06
C LEU A 14 8.22 -1.12 0.06
N HIS A 15 7.92 -1.67 1.23
CA HIS A 15 7.63 -3.11 1.35
C HIS A 15 6.14 -3.45 1.44
N ARG A 16 5.32 -2.55 2.00
CA ARG A 16 3.92 -2.83 2.35
C ARG A 16 2.95 -1.68 2.11
N GLY A 17 3.42 -0.60 1.47
CA GLY A 17 2.62 0.61 1.27
C GLY A 17 2.65 1.09 -0.17
N CYS A 18 3.30 2.24 -0.37
CA CYS A 18 3.24 2.99 -1.63
C CYS A 18 3.70 2.18 -2.84
N ILE A 19 4.88 1.57 -2.78
CA ILE A 19 5.48 0.91 -3.94
C ILE A 19 4.67 -0.31 -4.40
N PRO A 20 4.34 -1.29 -3.54
CA PRO A 20 3.52 -2.42 -3.97
C PRO A 20 2.13 -1.98 -4.42
N THR A 21 1.51 -0.98 -3.78
CA THR A 21 0.20 -0.47 -4.18
C THR A 21 0.24 0.18 -5.56
N LYS A 22 1.27 0.98 -5.87
CA LYS A 22 1.44 1.59 -7.20
C LYS A 22 1.73 0.54 -8.28
N ALA A 23 2.43 -0.54 -7.95
CA ALA A 23 2.58 -1.66 -8.86
C ALA A 23 1.23 -2.34 -9.19
N LEU A 24 0.37 -2.54 -8.18
CA LEU A 24 -0.99 -3.04 -8.42
C LEU A 24 -1.85 -2.07 -9.24
N LEU A 25 -1.77 -0.75 -8.96
CA LEU A 25 -2.48 0.27 -9.74
C LEU A 25 -2.04 0.29 -11.19
N HIS A 26 -0.74 0.11 -11.46
CA HIS A 26 -0.25 0.02 -12.84
C HIS A 26 -0.76 -1.25 -13.56
N ALA A 27 -0.78 -2.40 -12.89
CA ALA A 27 -1.41 -3.60 -13.44
C ALA A 27 -2.91 -3.41 -13.70
N ALA A 28 -3.59 -2.66 -12.82
CA ALA A 28 -5.00 -2.29 -12.96
C ALA A 28 -5.23 -1.36 -14.16
N GLU A 29 -4.34 -0.39 -14.39
CA GLU A 29 -4.35 0.49 -15.56
C GLU A 29 -4.21 -0.30 -16.88
N VAL A 30 -3.32 -1.29 -16.91
CA VAL A 30 -3.18 -2.19 -18.08
C VAL A 30 -4.49 -2.94 -18.36
N ALA A 31 -5.17 -3.41 -17.33
CA ALA A 31 -6.47 -4.08 -17.48
C ALA A 31 -7.54 -3.13 -18.01
N ASP A 32 -7.61 -1.89 -17.50
CA ASP A 32 -8.56 -0.88 -17.96
C ASP A 32 -8.23 -0.45 -19.42
N SER A 33 -6.95 -0.22 -19.74
CA SER A 33 -6.50 0.10 -21.11
C SER A 33 -6.87 -0.99 -22.10
N SER A 34 -6.78 -2.27 -21.71
CA SER A 34 -7.23 -3.38 -22.55
C SER A 34 -8.75 -3.34 -22.82
N ARG A 35 -9.56 -3.02 -21.80
CA ARG A 35 -11.03 -2.90 -21.99
C ARG A 35 -11.43 -1.72 -22.84
N GLU A 36 -10.69 -0.62 -22.75
CA GLU A 36 -10.98 0.65 -23.44
C GLU A 36 -10.28 0.75 -24.79
N SER A 37 -9.47 -0.23 -25.17
CA SER A 37 -8.61 -0.22 -26.36
C SER A 37 -9.37 0.00 -27.67
N ALA A 38 -10.61 -0.49 -27.78
CA ALA A 38 -11.45 -0.31 -28.95
C ALA A 38 -11.75 1.18 -29.26
N HIS A 39 -11.77 2.05 -28.23
CA HIS A 39 -11.90 3.49 -28.39
C HIS A 39 -10.76 4.09 -29.23
N PHE A 40 -9.59 3.47 -29.18
CA PHE A 40 -8.40 3.86 -29.95
C PHE A 40 -8.24 3.06 -31.26
N GLY A 41 -9.24 2.27 -31.66
CA GLY A 41 -9.16 1.41 -32.84
C GLY A 41 -8.32 0.13 -32.62
N VAL A 42 -7.92 -0.17 -31.39
CA VAL A 42 -7.14 -1.37 -31.05
C VAL A 42 -8.08 -2.40 -30.42
N ASN A 43 -8.29 -3.53 -31.10
CA ASN A 43 -9.17 -4.59 -30.61
C ASN A 43 -8.39 -5.60 -29.77
N THR A 44 -8.66 -5.65 -28.47
CA THR A 44 -8.09 -6.63 -27.54
C THR A 44 -9.18 -7.33 -26.74
N THR A 45 -8.85 -8.48 -26.20
CA THR A 45 -9.74 -9.22 -25.30
C THR A 45 -9.03 -9.49 -23.98
N LEU A 46 -9.59 -9.00 -22.88
CA LEU A 46 -9.12 -9.32 -21.55
C LEU A 46 -9.76 -10.63 -21.09
N HIS A 47 -9.01 -11.70 -21.06
CA HIS A 47 -9.48 -13.03 -20.64
C HIS A 47 -9.61 -13.18 -19.11
N GLY A 48 -8.91 -12.34 -18.34
CA GLY A 48 -8.94 -12.38 -16.87
C GLY A 48 -7.72 -11.74 -16.25
N ILE A 49 -7.65 -11.81 -14.92
CA ILE A 49 -6.53 -11.31 -14.13
C ILE A 49 -5.87 -12.50 -13.43
N ASP A 50 -4.62 -12.77 -13.77
CA ASP A 50 -3.77 -13.74 -13.07
C ASP A 50 -3.09 -13.05 -11.88
N MET A 51 -3.68 -13.17 -10.69
CA MET A 51 -3.15 -12.54 -9.48
C MET A 51 -1.80 -13.09 -9.04
N VAL A 52 -1.42 -14.30 -9.44
CA VAL A 52 -0.09 -14.84 -9.17
C VAL A 52 0.95 -14.03 -9.95
N LYS A 53 0.70 -13.81 -11.25
CA LYS A 53 1.57 -12.98 -12.10
C LYS A 53 1.59 -11.51 -11.69
N VAL A 54 0.45 -10.96 -11.28
CA VAL A 54 0.37 -9.59 -10.75
C VAL A 54 1.23 -9.46 -9.50
N ASN A 55 1.18 -10.44 -8.59
CA ASN A 55 2.00 -10.45 -7.39
C ASN A 55 3.49 -10.61 -7.71
N GLU A 56 3.87 -11.50 -8.64
CA GLU A 56 5.25 -11.63 -9.12
C GLU A 56 5.79 -10.30 -9.68
N TYR A 57 4.99 -9.59 -10.48
CA TYR A 57 5.34 -8.27 -11.01
C TYR A 57 5.56 -7.26 -9.88
N ARG A 58 4.61 -7.16 -8.94
CA ARG A 58 4.71 -6.30 -7.75
C ARG A 58 5.99 -6.58 -6.96
N ASP A 59 6.25 -7.86 -6.66
CA ASP A 59 7.41 -8.28 -5.87
C ASP A 59 8.72 -8.01 -6.60
N GLY A 60 8.72 -8.14 -7.92
CA GLY A 60 9.84 -7.75 -8.77
C GLY A 60 10.17 -6.25 -8.70
N VAL A 61 9.13 -5.39 -8.67
CA VAL A 61 9.30 -3.93 -8.51
C VAL A 61 9.88 -3.62 -7.13
N VAL A 62 9.31 -4.16 -6.07
CA VAL A 62 9.77 -3.97 -4.68
C VAL A 62 11.20 -4.47 -4.53
N GLY A 63 11.52 -5.66 -5.05
CA GLY A 63 12.85 -6.27 -4.96
C GLY A 63 13.94 -5.44 -5.63
N ARG A 64 13.66 -4.88 -6.82
CA ARG A 64 14.62 -4.00 -7.52
C ARG A 64 14.92 -2.73 -6.71
N LEU A 65 13.88 -2.09 -6.20
CA LEU A 65 14.03 -0.85 -5.42
C LEU A 65 14.73 -1.11 -4.08
N TYR A 66 14.42 -2.22 -3.42
CA TYR A 66 15.08 -2.63 -2.19
C TYR A 66 16.58 -2.88 -2.41
N LYS A 67 16.94 -3.61 -3.47
CA LYS A 67 18.34 -3.83 -3.84
C LYS A 67 19.07 -2.52 -4.14
N GLY A 68 18.41 -1.58 -4.84
CA GLY A 68 18.95 -0.25 -5.10
C GLY A 68 19.19 0.54 -3.81
N LEU A 69 18.24 0.50 -2.87
CA LEU A 69 18.39 1.16 -1.57
C LEU A 69 19.55 0.57 -0.74
N GLN A 70 19.70 -0.75 -0.71
CA GLN A 70 20.84 -1.40 -0.05
C GLN A 70 22.18 -0.94 -0.65
N GLY A 71 22.27 -0.87 -1.99
CA GLY A 71 23.43 -0.34 -2.71
C GLY A 71 23.71 1.12 -2.36
N LEU A 72 22.67 1.95 -2.27
CA LEU A 72 22.79 3.37 -1.92
C LEU A 72 23.32 3.55 -0.48
N VAL A 73 22.76 2.83 0.49
CA VAL A 73 23.22 2.85 1.89
C VAL A 73 24.72 2.50 1.97
N LYS A 74 25.11 1.43 1.28
CA LYS A 74 26.52 1.01 1.22
C LYS A 74 27.42 2.06 0.57
N SER A 75 27.02 2.62 -0.58
CA SER A 75 27.84 3.61 -1.33
C SER A 75 27.98 4.95 -0.61
N ARG A 76 27.06 5.26 0.30
CA ARG A 76 27.08 6.47 1.12
C ARG A 76 27.74 6.27 2.49
N ASN A 77 28.38 5.12 2.70
CA ASN A 77 29.03 4.77 3.98
C ASN A 77 28.12 4.92 5.20
N VAL A 78 26.80 4.65 5.03
CA VAL A 78 25.84 4.65 6.12
C VAL A 78 25.99 3.34 6.88
N THR A 79 26.26 3.41 8.17
CA THR A 79 26.30 2.23 9.03
C THR A 79 24.89 1.69 9.23
N TYR A 80 24.65 0.46 8.82
CA TYR A 80 23.39 -0.25 9.04
C TYR A 80 23.58 -1.26 10.16
N VAL A 81 22.77 -1.14 11.20
CA VAL A 81 22.75 -2.05 12.35
C VAL A 81 21.38 -2.71 12.42
N GLU A 82 21.36 -4.02 12.31
CA GLU A 82 20.12 -4.80 12.41
C GLU A 82 19.84 -5.14 13.87
N GLY A 83 18.67 -4.78 14.36
CA GLY A 83 18.26 -5.04 15.74
C GLY A 83 17.12 -4.14 16.21
N ALA A 84 16.64 -4.41 17.42
CA ALA A 84 15.66 -3.57 18.09
C ALA A 84 16.34 -2.40 18.78
N GLY A 85 16.13 -1.19 18.27
CA GLY A 85 16.68 0.03 18.87
C GLY A 85 15.88 0.50 20.08
N ARG A 86 16.57 0.88 21.13
CA ARG A 86 16.00 1.49 22.34
C ARG A 86 16.67 2.83 22.61
N LEU A 87 15.89 3.90 22.71
CA LEU A 87 16.40 5.21 23.09
C LEU A 87 16.80 5.17 24.59
N VAL A 88 18.07 5.37 24.88
CA VAL A 88 18.62 5.36 26.25
C VAL A 88 18.93 6.76 26.78
N SER A 89 19.09 7.73 25.86
CA SER A 89 19.17 9.16 26.17
C SER A 89 18.62 9.95 24.96
N PRO A 90 18.45 11.28 25.04
CA PRO A 90 17.93 12.07 23.91
C PRO A 90 18.69 11.90 22.60
N ASN A 91 19.96 11.53 22.65
CA ASN A 91 20.84 11.42 21.49
C ASN A 91 21.56 10.07 21.38
N THR A 92 21.17 9.06 22.16
CA THR A 92 21.82 7.74 22.18
C THR A 92 20.79 6.63 22.02
N VAL A 93 21.03 5.75 21.07
CA VAL A 93 20.24 4.53 20.81
C VAL A 93 21.10 3.32 21.13
N GLU A 94 20.53 2.37 21.85
CA GLU A 94 21.13 1.06 22.11
C GLU A 94 20.53 0.01 21.21
N VAL A 95 21.38 -0.79 20.56
CA VAL A 95 20.98 -1.95 19.75
C VAL A 95 21.89 -3.12 20.08
N ASN A 96 21.33 -4.27 20.43
CA ASN A 96 22.08 -5.49 20.76
C ASN A 96 23.16 -5.30 21.86
N GLY A 97 22.94 -4.38 22.80
CA GLY A 97 23.88 -4.07 23.88
C GLY A 97 24.96 -3.04 23.53
N GLU A 98 25.03 -2.59 22.27
CA GLU A 98 25.93 -1.51 21.84
C GLU A 98 25.20 -0.17 21.78
N GLN A 99 25.89 0.91 22.14
CA GLN A 99 25.35 2.26 22.13
C GLN A 99 25.88 3.10 20.97
N TYR A 100 24.97 3.77 20.28
CA TYR A 100 25.25 4.65 19.16
C TYR A 100 24.77 6.06 19.50
N THR A 101 25.70 7.00 19.59
CA THR A 101 25.41 8.39 19.93
C THR A 101 25.58 9.28 18.71
N GLY A 102 24.62 10.15 18.46
CA GLY A 102 24.64 11.12 17.38
C GLY A 102 24.31 12.53 17.85
N THR A 103 24.59 13.54 17.04
CA THR A 103 24.16 14.93 17.28
C THR A 103 22.64 15.02 17.32
N ASN A 104 21.96 14.28 16.42
CA ASN A 104 20.51 14.19 16.34
C ASN A 104 20.07 12.73 16.21
N VAL A 105 18.92 12.41 16.76
CA VAL A 105 18.24 11.12 16.57
C VAL A 105 16.95 11.33 15.81
N VAL A 106 16.75 10.57 14.73
CA VAL A 106 15.49 10.56 13.97
C VAL A 106 14.73 9.30 14.34
N LEU A 107 13.52 9.46 14.87
CA LEU A 107 12.62 8.36 15.14
C LEU A 107 11.77 8.06 13.92
N ALA A 108 12.16 7.04 13.17
CA ALA A 108 11.45 6.54 11.99
C ALA A 108 11.00 5.09 12.24
N THR A 109 10.25 4.88 13.32
CA THR A 109 9.92 3.57 13.89
C THR A 109 8.81 2.83 13.14
N GLY A 110 8.31 3.42 12.03
CA GLY A 110 7.28 2.80 11.19
C GLY A 110 5.86 3.04 11.67
N SER A 111 4.93 2.37 10.99
CA SER A 111 3.50 2.43 11.25
C SER A 111 2.85 1.06 11.04
N TYR A 112 1.66 0.88 11.55
CA TYR A 112 0.85 -0.32 11.35
C TYR A 112 -0.61 0.07 11.11
N ALA A 113 -1.37 -0.83 10.46
CA ALA A 113 -2.78 -0.64 10.23
C ALA A 113 -3.55 -0.68 11.56
N ARG A 114 -4.47 0.27 11.74
CA ARG A 114 -5.41 0.28 12.88
C ARG A 114 -6.66 -0.50 12.52
N SER A 115 -7.24 -1.19 13.50
CA SER A 115 -8.59 -1.73 13.43
C SER A 115 -9.60 -0.75 14.04
N LEU A 116 -10.87 -0.94 13.75
CA LEU A 116 -11.95 -0.27 14.45
C LEU A 116 -12.28 -1.04 15.75
N PRO A 117 -12.74 -0.34 16.82
CA PRO A 117 -13.20 -1.02 18.02
C PRO A 117 -14.31 -2.03 17.68
N GLY A 118 -14.17 -3.26 18.18
CA GLY A 118 -15.13 -4.34 17.95
C GLY A 118 -15.02 -5.00 16.56
N LEU A 119 -14.03 -4.64 15.74
CA LEU A 119 -13.77 -5.27 14.46
C LEU A 119 -12.45 -6.03 14.51
N ASP A 120 -12.54 -7.34 14.61
CA ASP A 120 -11.37 -8.20 14.60
C ASP A 120 -10.88 -8.44 13.17
N ILE A 121 -9.57 -8.35 12.97
CA ILE A 121 -8.93 -8.67 11.70
C ILE A 121 -8.77 -10.18 11.63
N ASP A 122 -9.73 -10.84 10.98
CA ASP A 122 -9.75 -12.29 10.82
C ASP A 122 -10.55 -12.71 9.57
N GLY A 123 -10.13 -13.81 8.95
CA GLY A 123 -10.80 -14.43 7.81
C GLY A 123 -10.97 -13.47 6.64
N ARG A 124 -12.18 -12.93 6.45
CA ARG A 124 -12.51 -12.01 5.35
C ARG A 124 -12.24 -10.54 5.67
N ILE A 125 -11.98 -10.22 6.93
CA ILE A 125 -11.66 -8.86 7.37
C ILE A 125 -10.15 -8.75 7.43
N MET A 126 -9.59 -7.89 6.59
CA MET A 126 -8.15 -7.81 6.38
C MET A 126 -7.64 -6.38 6.35
N THR A 127 -6.38 -6.21 6.67
CA THR A 127 -5.68 -4.95 6.50
C THR A 127 -5.16 -4.80 5.07
N SER A 128 -4.65 -3.61 4.73
CA SER A 128 -3.96 -3.38 3.46
C SER A 128 -2.79 -4.33 3.21
N ASP A 129 -2.04 -4.72 4.26
CA ASP A 129 -0.93 -5.68 4.16
C ASP A 129 -1.39 -7.05 3.64
N GLN A 130 -2.54 -7.51 4.12
CA GLN A 130 -3.13 -8.78 3.67
C GLN A 130 -3.76 -8.64 2.28
N ALA A 131 -4.43 -7.50 2.02
CA ALA A 131 -5.03 -7.21 0.72
C ALA A 131 -3.99 -7.14 -0.40
N LEU A 132 -2.79 -6.62 -0.14
CA LEU A 132 -1.66 -6.64 -1.08
C LEU A 132 -1.26 -8.05 -1.51
N ASN A 133 -1.50 -9.07 -0.68
CA ASN A 133 -1.02 -10.44 -0.87
C ASN A 133 -2.12 -11.42 -1.31
N LEU A 134 -3.30 -10.92 -1.67
CA LEU A 134 -4.35 -11.78 -2.23
C LEU A 134 -3.89 -12.40 -3.55
N ASN A 135 -4.12 -13.69 -3.71
CA ASN A 135 -3.80 -14.47 -4.91
C ASN A 135 -5.01 -14.73 -5.81
N TYR A 136 -6.11 -14.03 -5.55
CA TYR A 136 -7.35 -14.09 -6.32
C TYR A 136 -8.02 -12.73 -6.36
N VAL A 137 -8.89 -12.51 -7.33
CA VAL A 137 -9.74 -11.31 -7.40
C VAL A 137 -11.05 -11.60 -6.65
N PRO A 138 -11.34 -10.91 -5.55
CA PRO A 138 -12.61 -11.09 -4.83
C PRO A 138 -13.78 -10.58 -5.67
N LYS A 139 -14.91 -11.30 -5.67
CA LYS A 139 -16.11 -10.87 -6.42
C LYS A 139 -16.70 -9.56 -5.89
N ARG A 140 -16.69 -9.38 -4.57
CA ARG A 140 -17.22 -8.20 -3.87
C ARG A 140 -16.23 -7.74 -2.80
N VAL A 141 -16.01 -6.43 -2.73
CA VAL A 141 -15.10 -5.80 -1.77
C VAL A 141 -15.83 -4.65 -1.08
N ILE A 142 -15.74 -4.63 0.23
CA ILE A 142 -16.10 -3.46 1.05
C ILE A 142 -14.79 -2.88 1.57
N VAL A 143 -14.56 -1.60 1.30
CA VAL A 143 -13.41 -0.84 1.80
C VAL A 143 -13.90 0.02 2.95
N LEU A 144 -13.39 -0.22 4.15
CA LEU A 144 -13.66 0.60 5.33
C LEU A 144 -12.63 1.72 5.42
N GLY A 145 -13.06 2.94 5.18
CA GLY A 145 -12.26 4.15 5.12
C GLY A 145 -12.00 4.62 3.69
N GLY A 146 -12.43 5.83 3.41
CA GLY A 146 -12.24 6.53 2.13
C GLY A 146 -10.98 7.40 2.08
N GLY A 147 -9.99 7.16 2.94
CA GLY A 147 -8.68 7.81 2.89
C GLY A 147 -7.84 7.30 1.71
N VAL A 148 -6.63 7.88 1.54
CA VAL A 148 -5.75 7.61 0.37
C VAL A 148 -5.51 6.13 0.10
N ILE A 149 -5.28 5.32 1.12
CA ILE A 149 -5.07 3.87 0.96
C ILE A 149 -6.35 3.19 0.48
N GLY A 150 -7.48 3.51 1.10
CA GLY A 150 -8.77 2.89 0.77
C GLY A 150 -9.21 3.16 -0.66
N VAL A 151 -9.07 4.39 -1.13
CA VAL A 151 -9.43 4.76 -2.50
C VAL A 151 -8.52 4.07 -3.53
N GLU A 152 -7.22 3.93 -3.26
CA GLU A 152 -6.31 3.21 -4.14
C GLU A 152 -6.70 1.73 -4.28
N PHE A 153 -6.96 1.02 -3.16
CA PHE A 153 -7.43 -0.37 -3.21
C PHE A 153 -8.80 -0.50 -3.88
N ALA A 154 -9.72 0.42 -3.64
CA ALA A 154 -11.01 0.44 -4.32
C ALA A 154 -10.84 0.53 -5.84
N SER A 155 -9.91 1.38 -6.30
CA SER A 155 -9.57 1.51 -7.72
C SER A 155 -9.00 0.22 -8.29
N VAL A 156 -8.02 -0.40 -7.63
CA VAL A 156 -7.41 -1.66 -8.05
C VAL A 156 -8.46 -2.76 -8.22
N TRP A 157 -9.25 -3.01 -7.17
CA TRP A 157 -10.23 -4.08 -7.20
C TRP A 157 -11.34 -3.83 -8.23
N ARG A 158 -11.75 -2.56 -8.41
CA ARG A 158 -12.71 -2.22 -9.46
C ARG A 158 -12.16 -2.51 -10.84
N SER A 159 -10.93 -2.14 -11.13
CA SER A 159 -10.26 -2.43 -12.41
C SER A 159 -10.07 -3.93 -12.64
N PHE A 160 -9.84 -4.70 -11.57
CA PHE A 160 -9.74 -6.16 -11.68
C PHE A 160 -11.10 -6.86 -11.83
N GLY A 161 -12.22 -6.13 -11.71
CA GLY A 161 -13.56 -6.65 -11.97
C GLY A 161 -14.42 -6.89 -10.74
N SER A 162 -13.98 -6.51 -9.54
CA SER A 162 -14.78 -6.60 -8.32
C SER A 162 -15.93 -5.61 -8.31
N GLN A 163 -17.03 -5.96 -7.65
CA GLN A 163 -18.01 -4.99 -7.16
C GLN A 163 -17.46 -4.34 -5.89
N VAL A 164 -17.30 -3.01 -5.90
CA VAL A 164 -16.62 -2.29 -4.83
C VAL A 164 -17.57 -1.29 -4.17
N THR A 165 -17.57 -1.28 -2.85
CA THR A 165 -18.25 -0.29 -2.02
C THR A 165 -17.24 0.29 -1.04
N ILE A 166 -17.15 1.62 -0.95
CA ILE A 166 -16.40 2.33 0.09
C ILE A 166 -17.37 2.79 1.15
N ILE A 167 -17.05 2.55 2.42
CA ILE A 167 -17.76 3.07 3.58
C ILE A 167 -16.83 4.07 4.27
N GLU A 168 -17.23 5.33 4.30
CA GLU A 168 -16.51 6.42 4.95
C GLU A 168 -17.45 7.09 5.96
N ALA A 169 -16.94 7.35 7.16
CA ALA A 169 -17.73 8.00 8.23
C ALA A 169 -17.77 9.52 8.09
N LEU A 170 -16.82 10.10 7.37
CA LEU A 170 -16.77 11.55 7.10
C LEU A 170 -17.53 11.88 5.80
N PRO A 171 -17.90 13.15 5.60
CA PRO A 171 -18.76 13.53 4.48
C PRO A 171 -18.16 13.30 3.08
N ASN A 172 -16.83 13.20 2.97
CA ASN A 172 -16.15 13.11 1.68
C ASN A 172 -15.03 12.06 1.71
N LEU A 173 -14.69 11.51 0.54
CA LEU A 173 -13.48 10.75 0.36
C LEU A 173 -12.25 11.66 0.52
N VAL A 174 -11.12 11.05 0.91
CA VAL A 174 -9.84 11.75 1.15
C VAL A 174 -10.03 13.05 1.93
N PRO A 175 -10.59 12.97 3.16
CA PRO A 175 -11.10 14.13 3.90
C PRO A 175 -10.02 15.14 4.30
N ASN A 176 -8.75 14.78 4.21
CA ASN A 176 -7.61 15.68 4.51
C ASN A 176 -7.13 16.47 3.29
N GLU A 177 -7.72 16.22 2.12
CA GLU A 177 -7.37 16.88 0.87
C GLU A 177 -8.34 18.04 0.56
N ASP A 178 -8.01 18.84 -0.44
CA ASP A 178 -8.90 19.91 -0.92
C ASP A 178 -10.27 19.35 -1.32
N ILE A 179 -11.34 20.03 -0.91
CA ILE A 179 -12.71 19.58 -1.15
C ILE A 179 -13.05 19.44 -2.65
N ALA A 180 -12.43 20.26 -3.50
CA ALA A 180 -12.63 20.15 -4.94
C ALA A 180 -12.01 18.85 -5.49
N CYS A 181 -10.85 18.44 -4.95
CA CYS A 181 -10.22 17.17 -5.26
C CYS A 181 -11.09 15.99 -4.79
N SER A 182 -11.60 16.04 -3.55
CA SER A 182 -12.50 15.01 -3.02
C SER A 182 -13.74 14.83 -3.87
N LYS A 183 -14.43 15.92 -4.22
CA LYS A 183 -15.62 15.90 -5.08
C LYS A 183 -15.32 15.39 -6.51
N ALA A 184 -14.14 15.73 -7.06
CA ALA A 184 -13.74 15.23 -8.38
C ALA A 184 -13.49 13.72 -8.33
N LEU A 185 -12.81 13.22 -7.29
CA LEU A 185 -12.55 11.81 -7.07
C LEU A 185 -13.86 11.02 -6.92
N GLU A 186 -14.79 11.50 -6.09
CA GLU A 186 -16.11 10.86 -5.90
C GLU A 186 -16.89 10.74 -7.21
N ARG A 187 -16.93 11.82 -8.02
CA ARG A 187 -17.58 11.77 -9.34
C ARG A 187 -16.96 10.71 -10.24
N ALA A 188 -15.61 10.66 -10.28
CA ALA A 188 -14.88 9.68 -11.07
C ALA A 188 -15.17 8.25 -10.58
N TYR A 189 -15.24 8.03 -9.29
CA TYR A 189 -15.49 6.71 -8.71
C TYR A 189 -16.91 6.23 -8.97
N ARG A 190 -17.92 7.09 -8.79
CA ARG A 190 -19.31 6.77 -9.15
C ARG A 190 -19.45 6.44 -10.63
N LYS A 191 -18.78 7.21 -11.52
CA LYS A 191 -18.75 6.93 -12.97
C LYS A 191 -18.14 5.56 -13.28
N ARG A 192 -17.14 5.13 -12.52
CA ARG A 192 -16.52 3.80 -12.64
C ARG A 192 -17.36 2.68 -12.00
N GLY A 193 -18.50 2.99 -11.38
CA GLY A 193 -19.37 2.02 -10.70
C GLY A 193 -18.85 1.56 -9.34
N ILE A 194 -18.10 2.41 -8.63
CA ILE A 194 -17.75 2.22 -7.22
C ILE A 194 -18.86 2.87 -6.39
N ASN A 195 -19.47 2.13 -5.48
CA ASN A 195 -20.46 2.63 -4.54
C ASN A 195 -19.78 3.39 -3.41
N LEU A 196 -20.36 4.57 -3.02
CA LEU A 196 -19.86 5.42 -1.95
C LEU A 196 -20.96 5.68 -0.93
#